data_374de628228bd4ce0b9ecb0d5b33a62f
#
_entry.id   374de628228bd4ce0b9ecb0d5b33a62f
#
_cell.length_a   1.000
_cell.length_b   1.000
_cell.length_c   1.000
_cell.angle_alpha   90.00
_cell.angle_beta   90.00
_cell.angle_gamma   90.00
#
_symmetry.space_group_name_H-M   'P 1'
#
loop_
_entity.id
_entity.type
_entity.pdbx_description
1 polymer ?
#
loop_
_entity_poly.entity_id
_entity_poly.type
_entity_poly.pdbx_seq_one_letter_code
_entity_poly.pdbx_strand_id
1 'polypeptide(L)'
;MNKMNIYKRMKIASIYVVLLMFSAVVFVACSDDEETTPVVTPTATGTMTDNDGNEYRWVRIGNLDWMAESSRAGEPWYDQSYLTENGIENYFYTRDDEEAEQRLQTLGNYYTYYQALDNCPDGWRLPTDDDWKQLEMALGMSKEEADKTGWRTGAASLLTQGTEGTGLNFGFAGQLASYSSASISEYHIGDYGYFWSSTIDPDAAYESAFIRKITPAQPNKVQRVSTMTSYRYISVRYCRDAR
;
A
#
# COMPACT_ATOMS: atom_id res chain seq x y z
N MET A 1 38.19 -70.59 26.24
CA MET A 1 37.30 -69.50 25.68
C MET A 1 38.18 -68.30 25.45
N ASN A 2 38.33 -67.91 24.20
CA ASN A 2 39.44 -67.09 23.72
C ASN A 2 39.13 -65.59 23.96
N LYS A 3 39.98 -64.87 24.68
CA LYS A 3 39.83 -63.42 25.04
C LYS A 3 39.57 -62.54 23.81
N MET A 4 39.99 -62.95 22.62
CA MET A 4 39.80 -62.28 21.35
C MET A 4 38.32 -62.24 20.89
N ASN A 5 37.47 -63.19 21.30
CA ASN A 5 36.07 -63.28 20.95
C ASN A 5 35.21 -62.29 21.80
N ILE A 6 35.66 -61.97 23.02
CA ILE A 6 34.95 -61.04 23.91
C ILE A 6 35.17 -59.62 23.45
N TYR A 7 36.37 -59.22 23.01
CA TYR A 7 36.68 -57.90 22.46
C TYR A 7 35.97 -57.62 21.12
N LYS A 8 35.81 -58.65 20.28
CA LYS A 8 35.09 -58.53 19.03
C LYS A 8 33.58 -58.33 19.20
N ARG A 9 32.98 -58.98 20.23
CA ARG A 9 31.59 -58.80 20.59
C ARG A 9 31.33 -57.44 21.25
N MET A 10 32.25 -56.93 22.08
CA MET A 10 32.14 -55.62 22.70
C MET A 10 32.27 -54.48 21.67
N LYS A 11 33.15 -54.61 20.65
CA LYS A 11 33.24 -53.61 19.57
C LYS A 11 31.98 -53.56 18.68
N ILE A 12 31.37 -54.70 18.42
CA ILE A 12 30.12 -54.77 17.65
C ILE A 12 28.95 -54.18 18.47
N ALA A 13 28.87 -54.44 19.76
CA ALA A 13 27.86 -53.87 20.64
C ALA A 13 28.01 -52.34 20.79
N SER A 14 29.25 -51.81 20.87
CA SER A 14 29.52 -50.39 20.90
C SER A 14 29.15 -49.69 19.57
N ILE A 15 29.36 -50.36 18.44
CA ILE A 15 28.97 -49.80 17.14
C ILE A 15 27.45 -49.72 16.99
N TYR A 16 26.71 -50.71 17.47
CA TYR A 16 25.24 -50.68 17.46
C TYR A 16 24.64 -49.66 18.44
N VAL A 17 25.27 -49.42 19.58
CA VAL A 17 24.83 -48.39 20.53
C VAL A 17 25.10 -46.97 19.98
N VAL A 18 26.21 -46.76 19.28
CA VAL A 18 26.51 -45.47 18.62
C VAL A 18 25.60 -45.24 17.39
N LEU A 19 25.25 -46.30 16.65
CA LEU A 19 24.29 -46.16 15.55
C LEU A 19 22.84 -45.93 16.01
N LEU A 20 22.46 -46.41 17.19
CA LEU A 20 21.13 -46.17 17.77
C LEU A 20 20.98 -44.80 18.43
N MET A 21 22.09 -44.15 18.82
CA MET A 21 22.04 -42.77 19.34
C MET A 21 22.03 -41.70 18.24
N PHE A 22 22.34 -42.06 16.99
CA PHE A 22 22.32 -41.12 15.85
C PHE A 22 20.99 -41.12 15.09
N SER A 23 20.04 -41.98 15.45
CA SER A 23 18.72 -42.01 14.81
C SER A 23 17.64 -41.23 15.56
N ALA A 24 17.98 -40.49 16.62
CA ALA A 24 17.09 -39.50 17.25
C ALA A 24 17.53 -38.08 16.89
N VAL A 25 17.88 -37.84 15.63
CA VAL A 25 17.71 -36.50 15.03
C VAL A 25 16.21 -36.31 14.89
N VAL A 26 15.62 -35.78 15.95
CA VAL A 26 14.33 -35.13 15.84
C VAL A 26 14.51 -34.10 14.72
N PHE A 27 13.96 -34.40 13.52
CA PHE A 27 13.55 -33.35 12.63
C PHE A 27 12.52 -32.54 13.41
N VAL A 28 12.98 -31.50 14.13
CA VAL A 28 12.18 -30.32 14.29
C VAL A 28 11.98 -29.88 12.86
N ALA A 29 10.91 -30.35 12.23
CA ALA A 29 10.33 -29.62 11.13
C ALA A 29 10.08 -28.22 11.71
N CYS A 30 10.97 -27.28 11.42
CA CYS A 30 10.50 -25.92 11.23
C CYS A 30 9.37 -26.11 10.25
N SER A 31 8.14 -26.07 10.72
CA SER A 31 7.06 -25.58 9.92
C SER A 31 7.50 -24.15 9.62
N ASP A 32 8.12 -23.92 8.48
CA ASP A 32 7.97 -22.66 7.80
C ASP A 32 6.46 -22.55 7.64
N ASP A 33 5.81 -21.94 8.63
CA ASP A 33 4.51 -21.35 8.43
C ASP A 33 4.79 -20.25 7.41
N GLU A 34 4.81 -20.63 6.13
CA GLU A 34 4.59 -19.67 5.06
C GLU A 34 3.23 -19.05 5.43
N GLU A 35 3.28 -17.83 5.96
CA GLU A 35 2.08 -17.01 6.12
C GLU A 35 1.48 -16.91 4.71
N THR A 36 0.56 -17.82 4.42
CA THR A 36 -0.15 -17.80 3.15
C THR A 36 -0.93 -16.50 3.12
N THR A 37 -0.50 -15.58 2.27
CA THR A 37 -1.22 -14.32 2.05
C THR A 37 -2.68 -14.67 1.73
N PRO A 38 -3.66 -14.14 2.47
CA PRO A 38 -5.06 -14.44 2.21
C PRO A 38 -5.41 -14.13 0.77
N VAL A 39 -6.12 -15.03 0.10
CA VAL A 39 -6.67 -14.74 -1.22
C VAL A 39 -7.97 -13.98 -1.02
N VAL A 40 -7.95 -12.69 -1.33
CA VAL A 40 -9.13 -11.83 -1.28
C VAL A 40 -9.51 -11.43 -2.70
N THR A 41 -10.73 -11.78 -3.10
CA THR A 41 -11.30 -11.40 -4.39
C THR A 41 -12.43 -10.40 -4.20
N PRO A 42 -12.59 -9.42 -5.10
CA PRO A 42 -13.72 -8.51 -5.06
C PRO A 42 -15.06 -9.25 -5.14
N THR A 43 -16.03 -8.82 -4.34
CA THR A 43 -17.41 -9.37 -4.40
C THR A 43 -18.26 -8.71 -5.48
N ALA A 44 -17.86 -7.56 -5.98
CA ALA A 44 -18.43 -6.88 -7.13
C ALA A 44 -17.37 -5.95 -7.76
N THR A 45 -17.58 -5.63 -9.03
CA THR A 45 -16.75 -4.67 -9.78
C THR A 45 -17.64 -3.84 -10.70
N GLY A 46 -17.16 -2.71 -11.16
CA GLY A 46 -17.84 -1.88 -12.13
C GLY A 46 -16.98 -0.70 -12.57
N THR A 47 -17.62 0.24 -13.25
CA THR A 47 -17.01 1.49 -13.67
C THR A 47 -17.73 2.69 -13.05
N MET A 48 -17.03 3.81 -12.96
CA MET A 48 -17.55 5.10 -12.57
C MET A 48 -16.87 6.19 -13.41
N THR A 49 -17.51 7.32 -13.51
CA THR A 49 -16.96 8.51 -14.20
C THR A 49 -16.94 9.65 -13.20
N ASP A 50 -15.83 10.42 -13.16
CA ASP A 50 -15.75 11.63 -12.35
C ASP A 50 -16.39 12.84 -13.04
N ASN A 51 -16.33 13.99 -12.39
CA ASN A 51 -16.95 15.23 -12.90
C ASN A 51 -16.24 15.80 -14.13
N ASP A 52 -14.99 15.39 -14.40
CA ASP A 52 -14.18 15.78 -15.56
C ASP A 52 -14.31 14.79 -16.72
N GLY A 53 -15.08 13.69 -16.54
CA GLY A 53 -15.31 12.68 -17.56
C GLY A 53 -14.29 11.55 -17.59
N ASN A 54 -13.38 11.47 -16.61
CA ASN A 54 -12.44 10.36 -16.52
C ASN A 54 -13.16 9.08 -16.04
N GLU A 55 -12.96 7.98 -16.76
CA GLU A 55 -13.47 6.68 -16.35
C GLU A 55 -12.48 5.95 -15.44
N TYR A 56 -13.02 5.28 -14.40
CA TYR A 56 -12.28 4.44 -13.47
C TYR A 56 -13.02 3.14 -13.24
N ARG A 57 -12.28 2.07 -13.04
CA ARG A 57 -12.82 0.85 -12.47
C ARG A 57 -12.99 1.02 -10.96
N TRP A 58 -13.89 0.27 -10.39
CA TRP A 58 -14.00 0.10 -8.94
C TRP A 58 -14.17 -1.37 -8.57
N VAL A 59 -13.76 -1.70 -7.36
CA VAL A 59 -13.85 -3.04 -6.78
C VAL A 59 -14.51 -2.97 -5.42
N ARG A 60 -15.33 -3.98 -5.08
CA ARG A 60 -15.95 -4.11 -3.75
C ARG A 60 -15.14 -5.04 -2.87
N ILE A 61 -14.61 -4.48 -1.80
CA ILE A 61 -13.90 -5.22 -0.74
C ILE A 61 -14.61 -4.92 0.59
N GLY A 62 -15.09 -5.97 1.25
CA GLY A 62 -15.94 -5.80 2.42
C GLY A 62 -17.22 -5.05 2.08
N ASN A 63 -17.51 -4.00 2.82
CA ASN A 63 -18.73 -3.19 2.68
C ASN A 63 -18.51 -1.89 1.89
N LEU A 64 -17.38 -1.74 1.22
CA LEU A 64 -17.00 -0.53 0.49
C LEU A 64 -16.65 -0.85 -0.96
N ASP A 65 -17.11 0.02 -1.86
CA ASP A 65 -16.59 0.11 -3.22
C ASP A 65 -15.41 1.09 -3.23
N TRP A 66 -14.28 0.66 -3.79
CA TRP A 66 -13.04 1.44 -3.90
C TRP A 66 -12.66 1.66 -5.35
N MET A 67 -12.25 2.87 -5.70
CA MET A 67 -11.62 3.10 -7.01
C MET A 67 -10.41 2.19 -7.18
N ALA A 68 -10.27 1.58 -8.34
CA ALA A 68 -9.15 0.70 -8.69
C ALA A 68 -7.95 1.45 -9.28
N GLU A 69 -8.15 2.70 -9.66
CA GLU A 69 -7.11 3.63 -10.10
C GLU A 69 -7.11 4.89 -9.23
N SER A 70 -5.95 5.58 -9.14
CA SER A 70 -5.87 6.89 -8.48
C SER A 70 -6.61 7.95 -9.30
N SER A 71 -7.23 8.91 -8.62
CA SER A 71 -7.95 10.00 -9.27
C SER A 71 -7.04 10.78 -10.22
N ARG A 72 -7.60 11.18 -11.35
CA ARG A 72 -6.99 12.04 -12.39
C ARG A 72 -7.71 13.38 -12.53
N ALA A 73 -8.73 13.63 -11.71
CA ALA A 73 -9.53 14.84 -11.75
C ALA A 73 -8.70 16.11 -11.54
N GLY A 74 -9.16 17.22 -12.07
CA GLY A 74 -8.53 18.54 -11.97
C GLY A 74 -7.30 18.71 -12.86
N GLU A 75 -6.64 19.86 -12.71
CA GLU A 75 -5.46 20.20 -13.52
C GLU A 75 -4.27 19.28 -13.16
N PRO A 76 -3.64 18.65 -14.17
CA PRO A 76 -2.54 17.72 -13.92
C PRO A 76 -1.27 18.46 -13.48
N TRP A 77 -0.68 18.06 -12.38
CA TRP A 77 0.58 18.61 -11.87
C TRP A 77 1.80 18.28 -12.74
N TYR A 78 1.65 17.42 -13.73
CA TYR A 78 2.67 17.09 -14.72
C TYR A 78 2.65 18.05 -15.93
N ASP A 79 1.59 18.85 -16.10
CA ASP A 79 1.46 19.78 -17.20
C ASP A 79 2.41 20.97 -17.01
N GLN A 80 3.45 21.04 -17.86
CA GLN A 80 4.44 22.11 -17.81
C GLN A 80 3.81 23.47 -18.15
N SER A 81 2.81 23.51 -19.02
CA SER A 81 2.11 24.74 -19.39
C SER A 81 1.38 25.30 -18.20
N TYR A 82 0.62 24.47 -17.47
CA TYR A 82 -0.08 24.85 -16.24
C TYR A 82 0.89 25.42 -15.18
N LEU A 83 2.01 24.74 -14.95
CA LEU A 83 3.00 25.18 -13.97
C LEU A 83 3.63 26.52 -14.35
N THR A 84 3.95 26.72 -15.65
CA THR A 84 4.52 27.94 -16.18
C THR A 84 3.53 29.11 -16.09
N GLU A 85 2.28 28.90 -16.46
CA GLU A 85 1.22 29.92 -16.41
C GLU A 85 0.92 30.38 -14.98
N ASN A 86 1.08 29.48 -14.00
CA ASN A 86 0.89 29.76 -12.58
C ASN A 86 2.16 30.21 -11.87
N GLY A 87 3.28 30.43 -12.60
CA GLY A 87 4.56 30.90 -12.04
C GLY A 87 5.20 29.90 -11.10
N ILE A 88 4.94 28.62 -11.25
CA ILE A 88 5.46 27.55 -10.42
C ILE A 88 6.77 27.05 -11.05
N GLU A 89 7.90 27.27 -10.36
CA GLU A 89 9.16 26.65 -10.75
C GLU A 89 9.08 25.13 -10.55
N ASN A 90 9.25 24.42 -11.66
CA ASN A 90 9.11 22.97 -11.70
C ASN A 90 10.48 22.30 -11.69
N TYR A 91 10.71 21.48 -10.67
CA TYR A 91 11.88 20.60 -10.56
C TYR A 91 11.57 19.15 -10.99
N PHE A 92 10.48 18.94 -11.73
CA PHE A 92 10.14 17.64 -12.27
C PHE A 92 11.04 17.23 -13.42
N TYR A 93 11.29 15.92 -13.50
CA TYR A 93 12.08 15.34 -14.59
C TYR A 93 11.27 15.13 -15.87
N THR A 94 9.95 15.15 -15.81
CA THR A 94 9.09 15.03 -16.98
C THR A 94 9.25 16.24 -17.86
N ARG A 95 9.48 16.01 -19.14
CA ARG A 95 9.86 17.04 -20.11
C ARG A 95 9.00 17.09 -21.34
N ASP A 96 8.21 16.07 -21.60
CA ASP A 96 7.32 16.02 -22.75
C ASP A 96 5.90 15.64 -22.34
N ASP A 97 4.94 16.03 -23.17
CA ASP A 97 3.52 15.88 -22.91
C ASP A 97 3.10 14.40 -22.91
N GLU A 98 3.78 13.55 -23.69
CA GLU A 98 3.48 12.11 -23.75
C GLU A 98 3.85 11.41 -22.44
N GLU A 99 5.00 11.71 -21.85
CA GLU A 99 5.42 11.17 -20.55
C GLU A 99 4.50 11.68 -19.43
N ALA A 100 4.13 12.96 -19.47
CA ALA A 100 3.21 13.56 -18.51
C ALA A 100 1.84 12.87 -18.54
N GLU A 101 1.28 12.67 -19.74
CA GLU A 101 0.01 11.97 -19.92
C GLU A 101 0.10 10.51 -19.46
N GLN A 102 1.16 9.80 -19.82
CA GLN A 102 1.37 8.42 -19.38
C GLN A 102 1.44 8.30 -17.84
N ARG A 103 2.10 9.24 -17.16
CA ARG A 103 2.14 9.30 -15.70
C ARG A 103 0.76 9.56 -15.11
N LEU A 104 0.02 10.51 -15.65
CA LEU A 104 -1.34 10.79 -15.22
C LEU A 104 -2.23 9.54 -15.31
N GLN A 105 -2.14 8.81 -16.41
CA GLN A 105 -2.92 7.59 -16.61
C GLN A 105 -2.51 6.45 -15.69
N THR A 106 -1.24 6.32 -15.36
CA THR A 106 -0.70 5.18 -14.59
C THR A 106 -0.65 5.45 -13.09
N LEU A 107 -0.32 6.65 -12.66
CA LEU A 107 -0.10 7.03 -11.27
C LEU A 107 -1.23 7.86 -10.68
N GLY A 108 -2.04 8.49 -11.54
CA GLY A 108 -3.05 9.47 -11.15
C GLY A 108 -2.44 10.86 -10.93
N ASN A 109 -3.29 11.80 -10.52
CA ASN A 109 -2.89 13.16 -10.18
C ASN A 109 -2.53 13.28 -8.69
N TYR A 110 -1.95 14.41 -8.32
CA TYR A 110 -1.61 14.74 -6.94
C TYR A 110 -2.52 15.85 -6.40
N TYR A 111 -2.86 15.76 -5.13
CA TYR A 111 -3.81 16.67 -4.49
C TYR A 111 -3.30 17.13 -3.13
N THR A 112 -3.49 18.39 -2.80
CA THR A 112 -3.57 18.81 -1.42
C THR A 112 -4.81 18.16 -0.76
N TYR A 113 -4.89 18.20 0.56
CA TYR A 113 -6.04 17.69 1.29
C TYR A 113 -7.37 18.32 0.82
N TYR A 114 -7.40 19.64 0.65
CA TYR A 114 -8.59 20.35 0.23
C TYR A 114 -8.96 20.06 -1.23
N GLN A 115 -7.97 20.01 -2.13
CA GLN A 115 -8.22 19.58 -3.51
C GLN A 115 -8.77 18.15 -3.57
N ALA A 116 -8.30 17.25 -2.68
CA ALA A 116 -8.85 15.90 -2.60
C ALA A 116 -10.32 15.87 -2.18
N LEU A 117 -10.77 16.82 -1.36
CA LEU A 117 -12.18 16.96 -1.00
C LEU A 117 -12.99 17.58 -2.14
N ASP A 118 -12.47 18.64 -2.78
CA ASP A 118 -13.16 19.41 -3.81
C ASP A 118 -13.36 18.61 -5.13
N ASN A 119 -12.39 17.73 -5.47
CA ASN A 119 -12.46 16.88 -6.67
C ASN A 119 -13.16 15.53 -6.43
N CYS A 120 -13.86 15.38 -5.30
CA CYS A 120 -14.57 14.15 -4.99
C CYS A 120 -15.77 13.94 -5.93
N PRO A 121 -15.86 12.80 -6.64
CA PRO A 121 -16.99 12.54 -7.54
C PRO A 121 -18.31 12.38 -6.78
N ASP A 122 -19.43 12.73 -7.43
CA ASP A 122 -20.76 12.59 -6.85
C ASP A 122 -21.06 11.17 -6.38
N GLY A 123 -21.51 11.06 -5.14
CA GLY A 123 -21.84 9.77 -4.51
C GLY A 123 -20.63 8.95 -4.05
N TRP A 124 -19.44 9.52 -4.11
CA TRP A 124 -18.20 8.99 -3.54
C TRP A 124 -17.75 9.89 -2.38
N ARG A 125 -16.73 9.47 -1.65
CA ARG A 125 -16.09 10.26 -0.61
C ARG A 125 -14.59 10.03 -0.57
N LEU A 126 -13.84 11.02 -0.11
CA LEU A 126 -12.48 10.81 0.35
C LEU A 126 -12.54 9.87 1.57
N PRO A 127 -11.85 8.71 1.56
CA PRO A 127 -11.97 7.73 2.63
C PRO A 127 -11.62 8.34 3.99
N THR A 128 -12.42 8.05 5.00
CA THR A 128 -12.04 8.31 6.39
C THR A 128 -10.92 7.37 6.84
N ASP A 129 -10.28 7.68 7.95
CA ASP A 129 -9.33 6.75 8.58
C ASP A 129 -9.97 5.40 8.93
N ASP A 130 -11.26 5.42 9.31
CA ASP A 130 -12.03 4.20 9.59
C ASP A 130 -12.39 3.43 8.32
N ASP A 131 -12.66 4.07 7.19
CA ASP A 131 -12.82 3.39 5.89
C ASP A 131 -11.54 2.64 5.51
N TRP A 132 -10.38 3.28 5.69
CA TRP A 132 -9.08 2.63 5.48
C TRP A 132 -8.88 1.42 6.40
N LYS A 133 -9.18 1.54 7.69
CA LYS A 133 -9.11 0.41 8.63
C LYS A 133 -10.05 -0.71 8.24
N GLN A 134 -11.28 -0.40 7.79
CA GLN A 134 -12.22 -1.41 7.29
C GLN A 134 -11.67 -2.14 6.07
N LEU A 135 -11.07 -1.43 5.10
CA LEU A 135 -10.40 -2.06 3.97
C LEU A 135 -9.27 -2.98 4.45
N GLU A 136 -8.37 -2.47 5.29
CA GLU A 136 -7.22 -3.20 5.81
C GLU A 136 -7.65 -4.47 6.56
N MET A 137 -8.70 -4.39 7.38
CA MET A 137 -9.27 -5.56 8.07
C MET A 137 -9.95 -6.54 7.11
N ALA A 138 -10.65 -6.07 6.10
CA ALA A 138 -11.24 -6.93 5.07
C ALA A 138 -10.17 -7.67 4.25
N LEU A 139 -8.96 -7.10 4.17
CA LEU A 139 -7.78 -7.72 3.57
C LEU A 139 -6.99 -8.63 4.53
N GLY A 140 -7.46 -8.80 5.79
CA GLY A 140 -6.89 -9.74 6.74
C GLY A 140 -6.05 -9.12 7.87
N MET A 141 -5.93 -7.78 7.97
CA MET A 141 -5.30 -7.13 9.12
C MET A 141 -6.17 -7.33 10.37
N SER A 142 -5.56 -7.59 11.52
CA SER A 142 -6.33 -7.64 12.76
C SER A 142 -6.78 -6.25 13.19
N LYS A 143 -7.86 -6.17 13.99
CA LYS A 143 -8.35 -4.88 14.50
C LYS A 143 -7.30 -4.18 15.36
N GLU A 144 -6.59 -4.94 16.20
CA GLU A 144 -5.53 -4.43 17.06
C GLU A 144 -4.40 -3.81 16.24
N GLU A 145 -4.06 -4.42 15.10
CA GLU A 145 -3.04 -3.89 14.20
C GLU A 145 -3.55 -2.67 13.44
N ALA A 146 -4.79 -2.68 12.96
CA ALA A 146 -5.41 -1.58 12.25
C ALA A 146 -5.50 -0.29 13.09
N ASP A 147 -5.68 -0.41 14.40
CA ASP A 147 -5.79 0.75 15.31
C ASP A 147 -4.43 1.40 15.66
N LYS A 148 -3.31 0.72 15.44
CA LYS A 148 -1.98 1.28 15.70
C LYS A 148 -1.63 2.41 14.72
N THR A 149 -0.69 3.25 15.12
CA THR A 149 0.02 4.21 14.26
C THR A 149 1.38 3.65 13.83
N GLY A 150 2.00 4.26 12.83
CA GLY A 150 3.27 3.79 12.30
C GLY A 150 3.11 2.62 11.31
N TRP A 151 4.15 1.84 11.12
CA TRP A 151 4.15 0.68 10.23
C TRP A 151 3.39 -0.49 10.86
N ARG A 152 2.39 -1.01 10.13
CA ARG A 152 1.49 -2.09 10.56
C ARG A 152 1.62 -3.26 9.60
N THR A 153 1.63 -4.47 10.13
CA THR A 153 1.77 -5.70 9.35
C THR A 153 0.42 -6.14 8.80
N GLY A 154 0.37 -6.58 7.54
CA GLY A 154 -0.80 -7.25 6.96
C GLY A 154 -1.08 -6.84 5.52
N ALA A 155 -1.97 -5.91 5.27
CA ALA A 155 -2.70 -5.75 4.02
C ALA A 155 -1.94 -5.15 2.81
N ALA A 156 -0.70 -4.67 2.94
CA ALA A 156 -0.08 -3.88 1.86
C ALA A 156 0.13 -4.65 0.55
N SER A 157 0.50 -5.92 0.61
CA SER A 157 0.64 -6.77 -0.58
C SER A 157 -0.69 -6.95 -1.33
N LEU A 158 -1.80 -6.99 -0.62
CA LEU A 158 -3.15 -7.11 -1.19
C LEU A 158 -3.63 -5.77 -1.77
N LEU A 159 -3.21 -4.63 -1.20
CA LEU A 159 -3.50 -3.31 -1.73
C LEU A 159 -2.89 -3.11 -3.13
N THR A 160 -1.72 -3.66 -3.39
CA THR A 160 -1.01 -3.50 -4.66
C THR A 160 -1.41 -4.52 -5.73
N GLN A 161 -2.24 -5.51 -5.42
CA GLN A 161 -2.69 -6.51 -6.39
C GLN A 161 -3.57 -5.90 -7.48
N GLY A 162 -3.27 -6.28 -8.74
CA GLY A 162 -4.06 -5.94 -9.91
C GLY A 162 -5.29 -6.85 -10.10
N THR A 163 -5.79 -6.91 -11.32
CA THR A 163 -7.04 -7.61 -11.70
C THR A 163 -7.05 -9.11 -11.39
N GLU A 164 -5.88 -9.75 -11.32
CA GLU A 164 -5.75 -11.16 -10.97
C GLU A 164 -5.88 -11.44 -9.45
N GLY A 165 -6.02 -10.39 -8.64
CA GLY A 165 -6.20 -10.46 -7.19
C GLY A 165 -7.32 -9.55 -6.73
N THR A 166 -7.00 -8.63 -5.80
CA THR A 166 -7.99 -7.68 -5.24
C THR A 166 -8.46 -6.63 -6.25
N GLY A 167 -7.71 -6.37 -7.30
CA GLY A 167 -7.98 -5.31 -8.28
C GLY A 167 -7.78 -3.89 -7.74
N LEU A 168 -7.30 -3.73 -6.51
CA LEU A 168 -7.09 -2.42 -5.89
C LEU A 168 -5.96 -1.63 -6.54
N ASN A 169 -4.89 -2.30 -6.96
CA ASN A 169 -3.80 -1.73 -7.77
C ASN A 169 -3.25 -0.38 -7.24
N PHE A 170 -3.01 -0.27 -5.94
CA PHE A 170 -2.39 0.91 -5.35
C PHE A 170 -0.94 1.04 -5.82
N GLY A 171 -0.58 2.16 -6.40
CA GLY A 171 0.74 2.41 -6.98
C GLY A 171 1.66 3.21 -6.07
N PHE A 172 2.91 3.38 -6.52
CA PHE A 172 3.97 4.08 -5.81
C PHE A 172 4.26 5.43 -6.49
N ALA A 173 3.26 6.30 -6.51
CA ALA A 173 3.33 7.58 -7.19
C ALA A 173 4.25 8.62 -6.49
N GLY A 174 4.76 8.32 -5.30
CA GLY A 174 5.51 9.32 -4.53
C GLY A 174 4.62 10.45 -4.01
N GLN A 175 5.19 11.62 -3.85
CA GLN A 175 4.51 12.84 -3.44
C GLN A 175 5.16 14.07 -4.05
N LEU A 176 4.40 15.16 -4.11
CA LEU A 176 4.95 16.49 -4.32
C LEU A 176 4.96 17.25 -3.00
N ALA A 177 5.97 18.07 -2.80
CA ALA A 177 6.02 18.99 -1.67
C ALA A 177 6.37 20.39 -2.15
N SER A 178 5.61 21.37 -1.66
CA SER A 178 5.92 22.79 -1.85
C SER A 178 6.48 23.34 -0.55
N TYR A 179 7.63 23.98 -0.63
CA TYR A 179 8.26 24.68 0.50
C TYR A 179 8.18 26.19 0.34
N SER A 180 7.67 26.66 -0.81
CA SER A 180 7.40 28.06 -1.09
C SER A 180 6.28 28.16 -2.12
N SER A 181 5.65 29.33 -2.25
CA SER A 181 4.60 29.56 -3.26
C SER A 181 5.08 29.44 -4.71
N ALA A 182 6.39 29.31 -4.93
CA ALA A 182 7.01 29.32 -6.24
C ALA A 182 7.80 28.05 -6.58
N SER A 183 7.79 27.03 -5.73
CA SER A 183 8.56 25.81 -6.03
C SER A 183 7.88 24.55 -5.53
N ILE A 184 7.79 23.56 -6.39
CA ILE A 184 7.31 22.21 -6.07
C ILE A 184 8.40 21.22 -6.45
N SER A 185 8.62 20.25 -5.60
CA SER A 185 9.57 19.16 -5.83
C SER A 185 8.90 17.83 -5.69
N GLU A 186 9.30 16.90 -6.55
CA GLU A 186 8.85 15.52 -6.55
C GLU A 186 9.76 14.66 -5.69
N TYR A 187 9.16 13.74 -4.92
CA TYR A 187 9.88 12.84 -4.02
C TYR A 187 9.33 11.42 -4.10
N HIS A 188 10.23 10.44 -4.13
CA HIS A 188 9.94 9.03 -3.87
C HIS A 188 9.02 8.33 -4.89
N ILE A 189 9.00 8.77 -6.15
CA ILE A 189 8.32 8.00 -7.21
C ILE A 189 8.98 6.63 -7.33
N GLY A 190 8.17 5.59 -7.39
CA GLY A 190 8.61 4.20 -7.40
C GLY A 190 8.96 3.62 -6.03
N ASP A 191 9.28 4.47 -5.03
CA ASP A 191 9.66 4.04 -3.69
C ASP A 191 8.50 3.98 -2.72
N TYR A 192 7.53 4.91 -2.85
CA TYR A 192 6.40 5.02 -1.94
C TYR A 192 5.11 5.39 -2.66
N GLY A 193 3.99 4.85 -2.16
CA GLY A 193 2.65 5.36 -2.42
C GLY A 193 2.11 6.06 -1.17
N TYR A 194 1.50 7.23 -1.36
CA TYR A 194 0.88 8.02 -0.30
C TYR A 194 -0.56 8.32 -0.69
N PHE A 195 -1.50 8.12 0.25
CA PHE A 195 -2.93 8.26 -0.02
C PHE A 195 -3.62 9.00 1.11
N TRP A 196 -4.38 10.05 0.77
CA TRP A 196 -5.16 10.81 1.74
C TRP A 196 -6.26 9.99 2.43
N SER A 197 -6.51 10.34 3.67
CA SER A 197 -7.78 10.12 4.34
C SER A 197 -8.42 11.48 4.66
N SER A 198 -9.75 11.53 4.78
CA SER A 198 -10.46 12.75 5.17
C SER A 198 -10.42 13.05 6.66
N THR A 199 -9.86 12.16 7.48
CA THR A 199 -9.83 12.31 8.94
C THR A 199 -8.65 13.17 9.37
N ILE A 200 -8.95 14.30 10.00
CA ILE A 200 -7.95 15.16 10.63
C ILE A 200 -7.39 14.47 11.87
N ASP A 201 -6.08 14.59 12.07
CA ASP A 201 -5.38 14.10 13.26
C ASP A 201 -5.51 15.16 14.38
N PRO A 202 -6.29 14.90 15.45
CA PRO A 202 -6.54 15.88 16.50
C PRO A 202 -5.29 16.11 17.37
N ASP A 203 -4.32 15.20 17.35
CA ASP A 203 -3.13 15.25 18.20
C ASP A 203 -1.92 15.91 17.48
N ALA A 204 -2.07 16.25 16.20
CA ALA A 204 -1.00 16.88 15.43
C ALA A 204 -0.79 18.34 15.84
N ALA A 205 0.49 18.78 15.86
CA ALA A 205 0.84 20.17 16.22
C ALA A 205 0.36 21.21 15.19
N TYR A 206 0.14 20.78 13.95
CA TYR A 206 -0.39 21.58 12.85
C TYR A 206 -1.54 20.82 12.20
N GLU A 207 -2.43 21.53 11.51
CA GLU A 207 -3.52 20.90 10.78
C GLU A 207 -2.99 19.80 9.85
N SER A 208 -3.29 18.57 10.19
CA SER A 208 -2.79 17.37 9.52
C SER A 208 -3.91 16.34 9.38
N ALA A 209 -3.89 15.60 8.29
CA ALA A 209 -4.81 14.49 8.09
C ALA A 209 -4.05 13.15 8.09
N PHE A 210 -4.73 12.10 8.53
CA PHE A 210 -4.18 10.76 8.39
C PHE A 210 -4.00 10.39 6.92
N ILE A 211 -2.95 9.64 6.66
CA ILE A 211 -2.65 9.09 5.34
C ILE A 211 -2.31 7.60 5.46
N ARG A 212 -2.34 6.92 4.32
CA ARG A 212 -1.69 5.60 4.16
C ARG A 212 -0.44 5.74 3.32
N LYS A 213 0.63 5.07 3.77
CA LYS A 213 1.90 4.99 3.06
C LYS A 213 2.27 3.52 2.86
N ILE A 214 2.62 3.16 1.64
CA ILE A 214 3.07 1.83 1.24
C ILE A 214 4.42 1.93 0.53
N THR A 215 5.18 0.82 0.50
CA THR A 215 6.47 0.75 -0.20
C THR A 215 6.75 -0.67 -0.68
N PRO A 216 7.35 -0.86 -1.85
CA PRO A 216 7.77 -2.18 -2.30
C PRO A 216 8.88 -2.78 -1.42
N ALA A 217 9.64 -1.94 -0.69
CA ALA A 217 10.65 -2.42 0.25
C ALA A 217 10.07 -3.15 1.48
N GLN A 218 8.78 -2.94 1.79
CA GLN A 218 8.06 -3.61 2.88
C GLN A 218 6.67 -4.05 2.39
N PRO A 219 6.58 -5.05 1.49
CA PRO A 219 5.37 -5.38 0.76
C PRO A 219 4.19 -5.83 1.65
N ASN A 220 4.47 -6.28 2.87
CA ASN A 220 3.45 -6.72 3.83
C ASN A 220 3.08 -5.66 4.87
N LYS A 221 3.58 -4.41 4.73
CA LYS A 221 3.33 -3.35 5.72
C LYS A 221 2.69 -2.13 5.09
N VAL A 222 1.75 -1.55 5.81
CA VAL A 222 1.15 -0.25 5.52
C VAL A 222 1.36 0.68 6.71
N GLN A 223 1.79 1.91 6.46
CA GLN A 223 1.98 2.91 7.49
C GLN A 223 0.72 3.77 7.61
N ARG A 224 0.23 3.92 8.84
CA ARG A 224 -0.76 4.91 9.24
C ARG A 224 -0.04 6.04 9.97
N VAL A 225 -0.05 7.22 9.37
CA VAL A 225 0.64 8.41 9.87
C VAL A 225 -0.15 9.63 9.43
N SER A 226 0.03 10.77 10.06
CA SER A 226 -0.54 12.05 9.60
C SER A 226 0.50 12.92 8.91
N THR A 227 0.03 13.80 8.02
CA THR A 227 0.85 14.82 7.37
C THR A 227 0.04 16.11 7.22
N MET A 228 0.74 17.25 7.10
CA MET A 228 0.09 18.55 6.95
C MET A 228 -0.85 18.58 5.75
N THR A 229 -2.02 19.17 5.92
CA THR A 229 -3.05 19.34 4.88
C THR A 229 -2.62 20.31 3.78
N SER A 230 -1.71 21.21 4.11
CA SER A 230 -1.06 22.16 3.18
C SER A 230 0.35 21.68 2.81
N TYR A 231 0.86 22.15 1.67
CA TYR A 231 2.23 21.89 1.17
C TYR A 231 2.57 20.44 0.83
N ARG A 232 1.60 19.51 0.92
CA ARG A 232 1.73 18.13 0.50
C ARG A 232 0.70 17.82 -0.56
N TYR A 233 1.15 17.17 -1.61
CA TYR A 233 0.32 16.74 -2.74
C TYR A 233 0.56 15.26 -2.92
N ILE A 234 -0.46 14.47 -2.69
CA ILE A 234 -0.39 13.01 -2.75
C ILE A 234 -1.61 12.43 -3.46
N SER A 235 -1.56 11.14 -3.75
CA SER A 235 -2.60 10.45 -4.49
C SER A 235 -3.92 10.37 -3.72
N VAL A 236 -5.01 10.19 -4.46
CA VAL A 236 -6.35 9.99 -3.93
C VAL A 236 -6.97 8.72 -4.51
N ARG A 237 -7.64 7.97 -3.65
CA ARG A 237 -8.57 6.89 -3.97
C ARG A 237 -9.88 7.18 -3.26
N TYR A 238 -10.93 7.38 -4.01
CA TYR A 238 -12.26 7.55 -3.42
C TYR A 238 -12.92 6.21 -3.14
N CYS A 239 -13.82 6.20 -2.15
CA CYS A 239 -14.65 5.04 -1.84
C CYS A 239 -16.11 5.47 -1.65
N ARG A 240 -17.00 4.48 -1.57
CA ARG A 240 -18.40 4.66 -1.19
C ARG A 240 -18.93 3.40 -0.51
N ASP A 241 -20.05 3.54 0.20
CA ASP A 241 -20.74 2.38 0.75
C ASP A 241 -21.24 1.46 -0.38
N ALA A 242 -21.11 0.16 -0.17
CA ALA A 242 -21.65 -0.85 -1.07
C ALA A 242 -23.18 -0.72 -1.17
N ARG A 243 -23.70 -0.75 -2.38
CA ARG A 243 -25.14 -0.68 -2.66
C ARG A 243 -25.68 -2.03 -3.08
#